data_71dfb7f7e0469aa109615ad5d5010d66
#
_entry.id   71dfb7f7e0469aa109615ad5d5010d66
#
_cell.length_a   1.000
_cell.length_b   1.000
_cell.length_c   1.000
_cell.angle_alpha   90.00
_cell.angle_beta   90.00
_cell.angle_gamma   90.00
#
_symmetry.space_group_name_H-M   'P 1'
#
loop_
_entity.id
_entity.type
_entity.pdbx_description
1 polymer ?
#
loop_
_entity_poly.entity_id
_entity_poly.type
_entity_poly.pdbx_seq_one_letter_code
_entity_poly.pdbx_strand_id
1 'polypeptide(L)'
;MQLGDKVATITNNRPEWNIINYAAAQIGAIICPIYPTISNDDYTYIFNDASIKYAFVSSAELYEKMQVIQPNVTSLLKVYTFDHVNGAEHWSAVAEMGKALQYQAKVKEINQSIKETDLATIIYTSGTTGKPKGVMLSHLNLVSNALAGTKLLPVEKGDKALSFLPLCHVFERTLLNIYVLGGIEIYYAESLDTIGENIKEVKPHMFTAVPRLIEKVYDKIIAGGAMKSGIIKKLFFWAVKKANSYYEGKEGGLMDKIADKLVFSKIRAGLGGNVKVIVSGSAALQPRLAR
;
A
#
# COMPACT_ATOMS: atom_id res chain seq x y z
N MET A 1 2.72 -8.46 -25.38
CA MET A 1 1.59 -8.50 -24.43
C MET A 1 0.31 -8.20 -25.20
N GLN A 2 -0.78 -8.89 -24.91
CA GLN A 2 -2.08 -8.71 -25.55
C GLN A 2 -3.12 -8.32 -24.49
N LEU A 3 -4.26 -7.79 -24.92
CA LEU A 3 -5.40 -7.50 -24.06
C LEU A 3 -5.80 -8.77 -23.27
N GLY A 4 -5.98 -8.63 -21.96
CA GLY A 4 -6.32 -9.73 -21.07
C GLY A 4 -5.16 -10.62 -20.60
N ASP A 5 -3.92 -10.39 -21.07
CA ASP A 5 -2.75 -11.08 -20.55
C ASP A 5 -2.53 -10.75 -19.07
N LYS A 6 -2.09 -11.73 -18.27
CA LYS A 6 -1.87 -11.55 -16.85
C LYS A 6 -0.40 -11.32 -16.56
N VAL A 7 -0.16 -10.34 -15.67
CA VAL A 7 1.18 -9.92 -15.24
C VAL A 7 1.26 -9.99 -13.72
N ALA A 8 2.19 -10.77 -13.20
CA ALA A 8 2.46 -10.80 -11.76
C ALA A 8 3.41 -9.66 -11.34
N THR A 9 3.14 -9.08 -10.17
CA THR A 9 4.07 -8.22 -9.46
C THR A 9 4.32 -8.79 -8.07
N ILE A 10 5.58 -9.07 -7.73
CA ILE A 10 5.99 -9.69 -6.46
C ILE A 10 7.11 -8.84 -5.87
N THR A 11 6.75 -7.92 -5.00
CA THR A 11 7.70 -6.93 -4.48
C THR A 11 7.18 -6.27 -3.19
N ASN A 12 8.10 -5.73 -2.40
CA ASN A 12 7.77 -4.73 -1.39
C ASN A 12 7.29 -3.44 -2.05
N ASN A 13 6.74 -2.52 -1.26
CA ASN A 13 6.24 -1.25 -1.77
C ASN A 13 7.38 -0.44 -2.41
N ARG A 14 7.17 0.01 -3.66
CA ARG A 14 8.14 0.80 -4.41
C ARG A 14 7.47 1.50 -5.60
N PRO A 15 8.08 2.60 -6.11
CA PRO A 15 7.50 3.36 -7.22
C PRO A 15 7.28 2.54 -8.49
N GLU A 16 8.20 1.61 -8.78
CA GLU A 16 8.16 0.79 -9.99
C GLU A 16 6.92 -0.11 -10.04
N TRP A 17 6.40 -0.52 -8.87
CA TRP A 17 5.13 -1.24 -8.80
C TRP A 17 4.00 -0.44 -9.45
N ASN A 18 3.92 0.86 -9.17
CA ASN A 18 2.92 1.75 -9.76
C ASN A 18 3.10 1.90 -11.27
N ILE A 19 4.34 2.04 -11.71
CA ILE A 19 4.67 2.17 -13.13
C ILE A 19 4.16 0.94 -13.89
N ILE A 20 4.46 -0.26 -13.40
CA ILE A 20 3.99 -1.51 -14.03
C ILE A 20 2.47 -1.63 -13.96
N ASN A 21 1.86 -1.31 -12.80
CA ASN A 21 0.41 -1.39 -12.61
C ASN A 21 -0.34 -0.49 -13.60
N TYR A 22 0.05 0.77 -13.73
CA TYR A 22 -0.64 1.69 -14.64
C TYR A 22 -0.28 1.46 -16.12
N ALA A 23 0.94 1.03 -16.43
CA ALA A 23 1.32 0.64 -17.78
C ALA A 23 0.51 -0.58 -18.25
N ALA A 24 0.33 -1.59 -17.40
CA ALA A 24 -0.49 -2.75 -17.69
C ALA A 24 -1.97 -2.36 -17.91
N ALA A 25 -2.51 -1.49 -17.06
CA ALA A 25 -3.87 -0.98 -17.20
C ALA A 25 -4.11 -0.27 -18.54
N GLN A 26 -3.13 0.51 -19.04
CA GLN A 26 -3.24 1.22 -20.33
C GLN A 26 -3.33 0.30 -21.55
N ILE A 27 -2.86 -0.91 -21.46
CA ILE A 27 -2.88 -1.91 -22.53
C ILE A 27 -3.87 -3.05 -22.25
N GLY A 28 -4.74 -2.89 -21.23
CA GLY A 28 -5.72 -3.90 -20.84
C GLY A 28 -5.14 -5.22 -20.37
N ALA A 29 -3.88 -5.21 -19.89
CA ALA A 29 -3.29 -6.34 -19.20
C ALA A 29 -3.76 -6.36 -17.73
N ILE A 30 -3.94 -7.55 -17.18
CA ILE A 30 -4.51 -7.78 -15.85
C ILE A 30 -3.37 -7.97 -14.86
N ILE A 31 -3.30 -7.12 -13.84
CA ILE A 31 -2.29 -7.23 -12.79
C ILE A 31 -2.71 -8.26 -11.74
N CYS A 32 -1.80 -9.18 -11.44
CA CYS A 32 -1.89 -10.14 -10.34
C CYS A 32 -0.81 -9.78 -9.30
N PRO A 33 -1.11 -8.92 -8.31
CA PRO A 33 -0.16 -8.59 -7.26
C PRO A 33 -0.12 -9.73 -6.25
N ILE A 34 1.08 -10.23 -5.94
CA ILE A 34 1.26 -11.41 -5.09
C ILE A 34 2.22 -11.05 -3.94
N TYR A 35 1.96 -11.61 -2.76
CA TYR A 35 2.83 -11.44 -1.59
C TYR A 35 4.23 -12.05 -1.84
N PRO A 36 5.31 -11.35 -1.45
CA PRO A 36 6.67 -11.85 -1.65
C PRO A 36 7.06 -13.01 -0.71
N THR A 37 6.21 -13.32 0.26
CA THR A 37 6.52 -14.26 1.36
C THR A 37 5.76 -15.58 1.30
N ILE A 38 5.08 -15.90 0.20
CA ILE A 38 4.36 -17.16 0.05
C ILE A 38 5.30 -18.31 -0.39
N SER A 39 4.80 -19.53 -0.31
CA SER A 39 5.52 -20.74 -0.69
C SER A 39 5.67 -20.89 -2.22
N ASN A 40 6.64 -21.70 -2.67
CA ASN A 40 6.78 -22.02 -4.08
C ASN A 40 5.56 -22.78 -4.63
N ASP A 41 4.91 -23.60 -3.82
CA ASP A 41 3.68 -24.31 -4.21
C ASP A 41 2.53 -23.35 -4.43
N ASP A 42 2.38 -22.33 -3.58
CA ASP A 42 1.38 -21.26 -3.76
C ASP A 42 1.67 -20.41 -5.00
N TYR A 43 2.95 -20.08 -5.24
CA TYR A 43 3.34 -19.40 -6.49
C TYR A 43 2.97 -20.26 -7.71
N THR A 44 3.34 -21.52 -7.73
CA THR A 44 3.04 -22.44 -8.83
C THR A 44 1.53 -22.53 -9.07
N TYR A 45 0.75 -22.65 -8.00
CA TYR A 45 -0.70 -22.68 -8.09
C TYR A 45 -1.28 -21.40 -8.69
N ILE A 46 -0.93 -20.22 -8.13
CA ILE A 46 -1.44 -18.93 -8.57
C ILE A 46 -1.06 -18.63 -10.03
N PHE A 47 0.18 -18.93 -10.40
CA PHE A 47 0.67 -18.69 -11.75
C PHE A 47 -0.05 -19.55 -12.79
N ASN A 48 -0.36 -20.80 -12.47
CA ASN A 48 -1.12 -21.68 -13.35
C ASN A 48 -2.60 -21.31 -13.38
N ASP A 49 -3.24 -21.03 -12.23
CA ASP A 49 -4.66 -20.68 -12.11
C ASP A 49 -4.97 -19.38 -12.88
N ALA A 50 -4.13 -18.36 -12.73
CA ALA A 50 -4.28 -17.12 -13.49
C ALA A 50 -3.69 -17.19 -14.91
N SER A 51 -2.95 -18.21 -15.28
CA SER A 51 -2.19 -18.26 -16.54
C SER A 51 -1.27 -17.05 -16.73
N ILE A 52 -0.42 -16.77 -15.73
CA ILE A 52 0.47 -15.60 -15.73
C ILE A 52 1.53 -15.76 -16.82
N LYS A 53 1.68 -14.72 -17.66
CA LYS A 53 2.66 -14.71 -18.77
C LYS A 53 3.95 -13.97 -18.43
N TYR A 54 3.89 -12.92 -17.63
CA TYR A 54 5.04 -12.10 -17.27
C TYR A 54 5.06 -11.85 -15.78
N ALA A 55 6.24 -11.81 -15.19
CA ALA A 55 6.40 -11.49 -13.78
C ALA A 55 7.47 -10.40 -13.60
N PHE A 56 7.21 -9.49 -12.65
CA PHE A 56 8.15 -8.49 -12.17
C PHE A 56 8.40 -8.73 -10.69
N VAL A 57 9.63 -9.00 -10.33
CA VAL A 57 10.03 -9.35 -8.96
C VAL A 57 11.09 -8.38 -8.44
N SER A 58 11.13 -8.13 -7.10
CA SER A 58 12.04 -7.12 -6.57
C SER A 58 13.49 -7.56 -6.48
N SER A 59 13.77 -8.80 -6.08
CA SER A 59 15.09 -9.20 -5.57
C SER A 59 15.62 -10.47 -6.22
N ALA A 60 16.91 -10.75 -5.98
CA ALA A 60 17.57 -12.01 -6.38
C ALA A 60 16.83 -13.22 -5.79
N GLU A 61 16.47 -13.18 -4.50
CA GLU A 61 15.74 -14.26 -3.84
C GLU A 61 14.41 -14.60 -4.55
N LEU A 62 13.64 -13.56 -4.91
CA LEU A 62 12.37 -13.76 -5.62
C LEU A 62 12.59 -14.24 -7.05
N TYR A 63 13.66 -13.79 -7.70
CA TYR A 63 14.04 -14.29 -9.02
C TYR A 63 14.40 -15.78 -8.97
N GLU A 64 15.16 -16.21 -7.98
CA GLU A 64 15.47 -17.64 -7.76
C GLU A 64 14.21 -18.47 -7.54
N LYS A 65 13.25 -17.98 -6.73
CA LYS A 65 11.94 -18.64 -6.56
C LYS A 65 11.21 -18.79 -7.91
N MET A 66 11.25 -17.76 -8.75
CA MET A 66 10.63 -17.85 -10.10
C MET A 66 11.33 -18.89 -10.99
N GLN A 67 12.64 -19.00 -10.93
CA GLN A 67 13.41 -20.02 -11.63
C GLN A 67 13.00 -21.45 -11.20
N VAL A 68 12.77 -21.65 -9.89
CA VAL A 68 12.34 -22.95 -9.34
C VAL A 68 10.94 -23.34 -9.84
N ILE A 69 10.01 -22.38 -9.91
CA ILE A 69 8.63 -22.69 -10.32
C ILE A 69 8.44 -22.74 -11.83
N GLN A 70 9.28 -22.06 -12.61
CA GLN A 70 9.14 -21.89 -14.06
C GLN A 70 8.95 -23.19 -14.83
N PRO A 71 9.64 -24.31 -14.53
CA PRO A 71 9.41 -25.59 -15.22
C PRO A 71 8.00 -26.13 -15.07
N ASN A 72 7.28 -25.74 -14.00
CA ASN A 72 5.92 -26.19 -13.69
C ASN A 72 4.84 -25.16 -14.10
N VAL A 73 5.24 -24.06 -14.73
CA VAL A 73 4.34 -22.96 -15.15
C VAL A 73 4.54 -22.69 -16.64
N THR A 74 3.83 -23.41 -17.48
CA THR A 74 3.99 -23.36 -18.94
C THR A 74 3.57 -22.03 -19.56
N SER A 75 2.74 -21.24 -18.87
CA SER A 75 2.29 -19.91 -19.33
C SER A 75 3.35 -18.82 -19.11
N LEU A 76 4.33 -19.01 -18.21
CA LEU A 76 5.31 -17.98 -17.85
C LEU A 76 6.37 -17.85 -18.93
N LEU A 77 6.32 -16.75 -19.66
CA LEU A 77 7.22 -16.46 -20.78
C LEU A 77 8.49 -15.75 -20.31
N LYS A 78 8.39 -14.84 -19.35
CA LYS A 78 9.53 -14.01 -18.94
C LYS A 78 9.36 -13.49 -17.51
N VAL A 79 10.49 -13.40 -16.80
CA VAL A 79 10.61 -12.75 -15.49
C VAL A 79 11.57 -11.58 -15.62
N TYR A 80 11.19 -10.42 -15.11
CA TYR A 80 11.99 -9.21 -15.00
C TYR A 80 12.24 -8.90 -13.53
N THR A 81 13.37 -8.23 -13.24
CA THR A 81 13.70 -7.82 -11.88
C THR A 81 13.69 -6.31 -11.75
N PHE A 82 13.27 -5.80 -10.59
CA PHE A 82 13.37 -4.38 -10.26
C PHE A 82 14.77 -4.01 -9.79
N ASP A 83 15.42 -4.87 -9.04
CA ASP A 83 16.83 -4.72 -8.67
C ASP A 83 17.73 -5.32 -9.76
N HIS A 84 18.98 -4.84 -9.85
CA HIS A 84 19.95 -5.44 -10.76
C HIS A 84 20.39 -6.81 -10.20
N VAL A 85 19.99 -7.88 -10.87
CA VAL A 85 20.28 -9.26 -10.49
C VAL A 85 21.07 -9.92 -11.61
N ASN A 86 22.18 -10.58 -11.28
CA ASN A 86 23.00 -11.29 -12.26
C ASN A 86 22.18 -12.41 -12.93
N GLY A 87 22.23 -12.47 -14.27
CA GLY A 87 21.50 -13.46 -15.06
C GLY A 87 20.00 -13.15 -15.24
N ALA A 88 19.46 -12.09 -14.64
CA ALA A 88 18.10 -11.63 -14.84
C ALA A 88 18.05 -10.39 -15.71
N GLU A 89 16.96 -10.23 -16.47
CA GLU A 89 16.73 -9.01 -17.24
C GLU A 89 16.04 -7.97 -16.35
N HIS A 90 16.65 -6.78 -16.28
CA HIS A 90 16.11 -5.67 -15.50
C HIS A 90 14.87 -5.08 -16.17
N TRP A 91 13.88 -4.65 -15.41
CA TRP A 91 12.61 -4.11 -15.91
C TRP A 91 12.75 -2.92 -16.86
N SER A 92 13.83 -2.15 -16.74
CA SER A 92 14.12 -1.02 -17.66
C SER A 92 14.25 -1.46 -19.11
N ALA A 93 14.59 -2.73 -19.39
CA ALA A 93 14.62 -3.25 -20.75
C ALA A 93 13.22 -3.18 -21.42
N VAL A 94 12.14 -3.35 -20.64
CA VAL A 94 10.77 -3.19 -21.15
C VAL A 94 10.51 -1.73 -21.50
N ALA A 95 10.98 -0.78 -20.68
CA ALA A 95 10.86 0.65 -20.95
C ALA A 95 11.66 1.06 -22.21
N GLU A 96 12.87 0.51 -22.38
CA GLU A 96 13.69 0.76 -23.58
C GLU A 96 13.01 0.24 -24.85
N MET A 97 12.45 -0.98 -24.82
CA MET A 97 11.68 -1.52 -25.95
C MET A 97 10.47 -0.64 -26.32
N GLY A 98 9.87 0.00 -25.32
CA GLY A 98 8.71 0.89 -25.50
C GLY A 98 9.03 2.26 -26.12
N LYS A 99 10.29 2.64 -26.23
CA LYS A 99 10.69 3.95 -26.84
C LYS A 99 10.43 4.03 -28.34
N ALA A 100 10.22 2.90 -28.99
CA ALA A 100 9.91 2.90 -30.42
C ALA A 100 8.53 3.55 -30.68
N LEU A 101 8.53 4.64 -31.45
CA LEU A 101 7.33 5.46 -31.75
C LEU A 101 6.15 4.67 -32.34
N GLN A 102 6.43 3.56 -33.02
CA GLN A 102 5.41 2.69 -33.60
C GLN A 102 4.42 2.11 -32.59
N TYR A 103 4.76 2.03 -31.31
CA TYR A 103 3.89 1.48 -30.27
C TYR A 103 2.89 2.50 -29.72
N GLN A 104 3.16 3.80 -29.82
CA GLN A 104 2.29 4.83 -29.22
C GLN A 104 0.87 4.83 -29.81
N ALA A 105 0.74 4.72 -31.14
CA ALA A 105 -0.57 4.65 -31.79
C ALA A 105 -1.36 3.42 -31.34
N LYS A 106 -0.68 2.26 -31.28
CA LYS A 106 -1.31 1.01 -30.84
C LYS A 106 -1.72 1.04 -29.37
N VAL A 107 -0.92 1.60 -28.48
CA VAL A 107 -1.28 1.79 -27.06
C VAL A 107 -2.52 2.67 -26.94
N LYS A 108 -2.58 3.77 -27.69
CA LYS A 108 -3.76 4.66 -27.71
C LYS A 108 -5.02 3.95 -28.19
N GLU A 109 -4.93 3.16 -29.25
CA GLU A 109 -6.04 2.36 -29.79
C GLU A 109 -6.55 1.35 -28.76
N ILE A 110 -5.65 0.57 -28.14
CA ILE A 110 -6.00 -0.39 -27.10
C ILE A 110 -6.64 0.32 -25.90
N ASN A 111 -6.03 1.41 -25.43
CA ASN A 111 -6.53 2.17 -24.28
C ASN A 111 -7.98 2.65 -24.52
N GLN A 112 -8.30 3.11 -25.73
CA GLN A 112 -9.65 3.52 -26.12
C GLN A 112 -10.67 2.36 -26.21
N SER A 113 -10.21 1.12 -26.37
CA SER A 113 -11.07 -0.06 -26.42
C SER A 113 -11.41 -0.63 -25.03
N ILE A 114 -10.66 -0.27 -24.00
CA ILE A 114 -10.84 -0.75 -22.62
C ILE A 114 -12.12 -0.16 -22.04
N LYS A 115 -12.94 -1.03 -21.46
CA LYS A 115 -14.20 -0.65 -20.80
C LYS A 115 -14.00 -0.62 -19.29
N GLU A 116 -14.78 0.19 -18.60
CA GLU A 116 -14.77 0.26 -17.14
C GLU A 116 -15.13 -1.08 -16.47
N THR A 117 -15.90 -1.93 -17.16
CA THR A 117 -16.28 -3.26 -16.69
C THR A 117 -15.23 -4.34 -16.96
N ASP A 118 -14.18 -4.03 -17.73
CA ASP A 118 -13.13 -4.99 -18.02
C ASP A 118 -12.34 -5.31 -16.75
N LEU A 119 -11.81 -6.53 -16.69
CA LEU A 119 -11.02 -7.01 -15.55
C LEU A 119 -9.69 -6.26 -15.47
N ALA A 120 -9.45 -5.60 -14.34
CA ALA A 120 -8.23 -4.82 -14.10
C ALA A 120 -7.20 -5.60 -13.26
N THR A 121 -7.66 -6.46 -12.35
CA THR A 121 -6.77 -7.17 -11.44
C THR A 121 -7.40 -8.44 -10.88
N ILE A 122 -6.54 -9.41 -10.53
CA ILE A 122 -6.90 -10.59 -9.75
C ILE A 122 -6.07 -10.57 -8.47
N ILE A 123 -6.72 -10.50 -7.31
CA ILE A 123 -6.05 -10.49 -6.00
C ILE A 123 -6.30 -11.82 -5.32
N TYR A 124 -5.23 -12.57 -5.06
CA TYR A 124 -5.34 -13.87 -4.40
C TYR A 124 -5.42 -13.71 -2.88
N THR A 125 -6.42 -14.34 -2.29
CA THR A 125 -6.64 -14.38 -0.84
C THR A 125 -6.56 -15.80 -0.32
N SER A 126 -6.21 -15.98 0.95
CA SER A 126 -6.25 -17.30 1.62
C SER A 126 -7.69 -17.82 1.62
N GLY A 127 -7.94 -18.86 0.81
CA GLY A 127 -9.26 -19.50 0.77
C GLY A 127 -9.52 -20.32 2.02
N THR A 128 -10.77 -20.45 2.43
CA THR A 128 -11.21 -21.31 3.54
C THR A 128 -10.95 -22.81 3.27
N THR A 129 -10.68 -23.18 2.02
CA THR A 129 -10.46 -24.53 1.54
C THR A 129 -8.96 -24.88 1.38
N GLY A 130 -8.05 -24.04 1.85
CA GLY A 130 -6.60 -24.25 1.81
C GLY A 130 -5.89 -23.76 0.54
N LYS A 131 -6.57 -23.62 -0.59
CA LYS A 131 -5.98 -23.05 -1.81
C LYS A 131 -6.37 -21.58 -1.96
N PRO A 132 -5.44 -20.70 -2.41
CA PRO A 132 -5.74 -19.30 -2.68
C PRO A 132 -6.87 -19.14 -3.72
N LYS A 133 -7.73 -18.13 -3.51
CA LYS A 133 -8.82 -17.78 -4.43
C LYS A 133 -8.56 -16.43 -5.06
N GLY A 134 -8.64 -16.34 -6.39
CA GLY A 134 -8.44 -15.12 -7.14
C GLY A 134 -9.70 -14.25 -7.16
N VAL A 135 -9.70 -13.14 -6.44
CA VAL A 135 -10.78 -12.14 -6.45
C VAL A 135 -10.59 -11.24 -7.66
N MET A 136 -11.54 -11.26 -8.57
CA MET A 136 -11.54 -10.48 -9.80
C MET A 136 -12.17 -9.10 -9.57
N LEU A 137 -11.45 -8.02 -9.89
CA LEU A 137 -11.91 -6.65 -9.78
C LEU A 137 -11.78 -5.93 -11.13
N SER A 138 -12.86 -5.26 -11.55
CA SER A 138 -12.87 -4.42 -12.76
C SER A 138 -12.23 -3.05 -12.51
N HIS A 139 -11.97 -2.30 -13.59
CA HIS A 139 -11.57 -0.90 -13.50
C HIS A 139 -12.59 -0.09 -12.72
N LEU A 140 -13.90 -0.31 -12.94
CA LEU A 140 -14.98 0.37 -12.24
C LEU A 140 -14.92 0.12 -10.74
N ASN A 141 -14.65 -1.11 -10.28
CA ASN A 141 -14.52 -1.41 -8.85
C ASN A 141 -13.40 -0.60 -8.19
N LEU A 142 -12.25 -0.48 -8.85
CA LEU A 142 -11.11 0.27 -8.31
C LEU A 142 -11.34 1.77 -8.33
N VAL A 143 -11.80 2.31 -9.46
CA VAL A 143 -11.95 3.76 -9.67
C VAL A 143 -13.10 4.33 -8.84
N SER A 144 -14.25 3.65 -8.76
CA SER A 144 -15.40 4.13 -7.97
C SER A 144 -15.07 4.26 -6.49
N ASN A 145 -14.34 3.28 -5.93
CA ASN A 145 -13.87 3.35 -4.54
C ASN A 145 -12.86 4.48 -4.33
N ALA A 146 -11.93 4.66 -5.26
CA ALA A 146 -10.95 5.74 -5.18
C ALA A 146 -11.62 7.12 -5.26
N LEU A 147 -12.56 7.33 -6.18
CA LEU A 147 -13.32 8.58 -6.30
C LEU A 147 -14.19 8.87 -5.06
N ALA A 148 -14.77 7.85 -4.44
CA ALA A 148 -15.49 8.01 -3.18
C ALA A 148 -14.53 8.43 -2.05
N GLY A 149 -13.35 7.79 -1.97
CA GLY A 149 -12.34 8.07 -0.96
C GLY A 149 -11.74 9.48 -1.05
N THR A 150 -11.52 10.02 -2.25
CA THR A 150 -11.00 11.40 -2.41
C THR A 150 -11.93 12.46 -1.82
N LYS A 151 -13.23 12.18 -1.72
CA LYS A 151 -14.21 13.10 -1.13
C LYS A 151 -14.27 13.04 0.39
N LEU A 152 -13.76 11.98 1.00
CA LEU A 152 -13.86 11.73 2.44
C LEU A 152 -12.58 12.13 3.19
N LEU A 153 -11.43 12.12 2.52
CA LEU A 153 -10.14 12.34 3.18
C LEU A 153 -9.80 13.83 3.22
N PRO A 154 -9.38 14.37 4.39
CA PRO A 154 -9.06 15.78 4.57
C PRO A 154 -7.61 16.07 4.07
N VAL A 155 -7.30 15.67 2.84
CA VAL A 155 -5.98 15.83 2.21
C VAL A 155 -6.09 16.58 0.90
N GLU A 156 -5.04 17.31 0.55
CA GLU A 156 -4.98 18.21 -0.58
C GLU A 156 -3.81 17.86 -1.50
N LYS A 157 -3.86 18.33 -2.73
CA LYS A 157 -2.75 18.19 -3.69
C LYS A 157 -1.44 18.71 -3.08
N GLY A 158 -0.38 17.90 -3.14
CA GLY A 158 0.92 18.19 -2.56
C GLY A 158 1.08 17.74 -1.10
N ASP A 159 0.01 17.25 -0.46
CA ASP A 159 0.16 16.54 0.81
C ASP A 159 0.98 15.27 0.63
N LYS A 160 1.61 14.78 1.70
CA LYS A 160 2.47 13.60 1.68
C LYS A 160 1.77 12.40 2.29
N ALA A 161 1.83 11.27 1.61
CA ALA A 161 1.41 9.97 2.14
C ALA A 161 2.62 9.05 2.33
N LEU A 162 2.65 8.29 3.43
CA LEU A 162 3.62 7.22 3.64
C LEU A 162 2.93 5.87 3.45
N SER A 163 3.37 5.12 2.44
CA SER A 163 2.86 3.79 2.08
C SER A 163 3.78 2.71 2.63
N PHE A 164 3.25 1.79 3.43
CA PHE A 164 3.99 0.67 4.00
C PHE A 164 3.16 -0.63 4.15
N LEU A 165 1.84 -0.56 4.04
CA LEU A 165 1.04 -1.78 3.95
C LEU A 165 1.21 -2.40 2.57
N PRO A 166 1.14 -3.74 2.44
CA PRO A 166 1.42 -4.41 1.17
C PRO A 166 0.52 -3.94 0.02
N LEU A 167 1.10 -3.49 -1.09
CA LEU A 167 0.37 -3.06 -2.30
C LEU A 167 -0.35 -4.21 -3.01
N CYS A 168 0.01 -5.45 -2.72
CA CYS A 168 -0.74 -6.63 -3.15
C CYS A 168 -2.08 -6.78 -2.42
N HIS A 169 -2.31 -6.07 -1.31
CA HIS A 169 -3.57 -6.05 -0.60
C HIS A 169 -4.48 -4.91 -1.09
N VAL A 170 -5.78 -5.22 -1.31
CA VAL A 170 -6.73 -4.26 -1.89
C VAL A 170 -6.86 -2.96 -1.09
N PHE A 171 -6.70 -3.00 0.23
CA PHE A 171 -6.83 -1.82 1.09
C PHE A 171 -5.77 -0.76 0.76
N GLU A 172 -4.49 -1.11 0.81
CA GLU A 172 -3.41 -0.17 0.47
C GLU A 172 -3.48 0.26 -1.00
N ARG A 173 -3.83 -0.65 -1.90
CA ARG A 173 -4.00 -0.33 -3.32
C ARG A 173 -5.13 0.67 -3.57
N THR A 174 -6.23 0.60 -2.80
CA THR A 174 -7.31 1.60 -2.89
C THR A 174 -6.81 2.98 -2.47
N LEU A 175 -6.08 3.05 -1.36
CA LEU A 175 -5.49 4.32 -0.90
C LEU A 175 -4.48 4.88 -1.91
N LEU A 176 -3.65 4.01 -2.49
CA LEU A 176 -2.72 4.41 -3.55
C LEU A 176 -3.45 5.06 -4.74
N ASN A 177 -4.56 4.49 -5.18
CA ASN A 177 -5.37 5.10 -6.24
C ASN A 177 -5.96 6.45 -5.80
N ILE A 178 -6.37 6.60 -4.54
CA ILE A 178 -6.80 7.87 -3.97
C ILE A 178 -5.65 8.90 -4.00
N TYR A 179 -4.44 8.49 -3.63
CA TYR A 179 -3.27 9.37 -3.65
C TYR A 179 -2.98 9.91 -5.05
N VAL A 180 -2.98 9.02 -6.04
CA VAL A 180 -2.76 9.39 -7.44
C VAL A 180 -3.85 10.35 -7.96
N LEU A 181 -5.12 10.05 -7.70
CA LEU A 181 -6.24 10.91 -8.11
C LEU A 181 -6.22 12.27 -7.38
N GLY A 182 -5.82 12.29 -6.12
CA GLY A 182 -5.73 13.50 -5.30
C GLY A 182 -4.46 14.34 -5.54
N GLY A 183 -3.50 13.83 -6.32
CA GLY A 183 -2.20 14.50 -6.51
C GLY A 183 -1.36 14.55 -5.23
N ILE A 184 -1.46 13.51 -4.40
CA ILE A 184 -0.73 13.33 -3.15
C ILE A 184 0.67 12.77 -3.46
N GLU A 185 1.69 13.30 -2.81
CA GLU A 185 3.06 12.78 -2.91
C GLU A 185 3.19 11.46 -2.15
N ILE A 186 3.60 10.39 -2.83
CA ILE A 186 3.68 9.06 -2.24
C ILE A 186 5.13 8.74 -1.89
N TYR A 187 5.37 8.50 -0.61
CA TYR A 187 6.63 7.99 -0.07
C TYR A 187 6.46 6.55 0.36
N TYR A 188 7.45 5.71 0.07
CA TYR A 188 7.44 4.29 0.45
C TYR A 188 8.38 4.06 1.62
N ALA A 189 7.90 3.40 2.67
CA ALA A 189 8.76 3.03 3.78
C ALA A 189 9.76 1.94 3.35
N GLU A 190 10.97 2.02 3.85
CA GLU A 190 12.04 1.06 3.55
C GLU A 190 11.71 -0.33 4.08
N SER A 191 11.16 -0.40 5.30
CA SER A 191 10.74 -1.65 5.95
C SER A 191 9.71 -1.36 7.04
N LEU A 192 9.08 -2.43 7.57
CA LEU A 192 8.18 -2.31 8.72
C LEU A 192 8.91 -1.88 10.01
N ASP A 193 10.19 -2.19 10.14
CA ASP A 193 10.99 -1.85 11.32
C ASP A 193 11.38 -0.39 11.34
N THR A 194 11.57 0.23 10.17
CA THR A 194 11.98 1.63 10.01
C THR A 194 10.82 2.63 9.91
N ILE A 195 9.55 2.18 9.96
CA ILE A 195 8.38 3.05 9.82
C ILE A 195 8.45 4.28 10.73
N GLY A 196 8.86 4.11 12.00
CA GLY A 196 8.92 5.20 12.96
C GLY A 196 9.95 6.28 12.60
N GLU A 197 11.04 5.91 11.95
CA GLU A 197 12.08 6.81 11.45
C GLU A 197 11.62 7.47 10.15
N ASN A 198 11.07 6.68 9.22
CA ASN A 198 10.53 7.18 7.97
C ASN A 198 9.38 8.18 8.19
N ILE A 199 8.49 7.98 9.18
CA ILE A 199 7.45 8.96 9.56
C ILE A 199 8.07 10.30 9.98
N LYS A 200 9.15 10.29 10.76
CA LYS A 200 9.83 11.52 11.22
C LYS A 200 10.54 12.25 10.09
N GLU A 201 11.12 11.51 9.15
CA GLU A 201 11.82 12.05 7.98
C GLU A 201 10.84 12.64 6.96
N VAL A 202 9.87 11.85 6.52
CA VAL A 202 8.86 12.23 5.51
C VAL A 202 7.90 13.29 6.03
N LYS A 203 7.54 13.21 7.33
CA LYS A 203 6.52 14.04 7.98
C LYS A 203 5.19 13.99 7.20
N PRO A 204 4.60 12.79 7.04
CA PRO A 204 3.44 12.61 6.20
C PRO A 204 2.21 13.32 6.77
N HIS A 205 1.31 13.73 5.88
CA HIS A 205 -0.01 14.25 6.22
C HIS A 205 -1.02 13.12 6.41
N MET A 206 -0.75 11.96 5.78
CA MET A 206 -1.57 10.78 5.96
C MET A 206 -0.77 9.49 5.79
N PHE A 207 -1.27 8.42 6.39
CA PHE A 207 -0.85 7.05 6.15
C PHE A 207 -1.96 6.07 6.52
N THR A 208 -1.84 4.84 6.03
CA THR A 208 -2.71 3.74 6.40
C THR A 208 -2.12 2.91 7.53
N ALA A 209 -2.95 2.45 8.45
CA ALA A 209 -2.51 1.55 9.50
C ALA A 209 -3.59 0.51 9.85
N VAL A 210 -3.19 -0.74 9.98
CA VAL A 210 -4.09 -1.76 10.54
C VAL A 210 -4.27 -1.54 12.04
N PRO A 211 -5.42 -1.90 12.65
CA PRO A 211 -5.70 -1.68 14.06
C PRO A 211 -4.59 -2.16 15.00
N ARG A 212 -4.01 -3.32 14.71
CA ARG A 212 -2.91 -3.89 15.53
C ARG A 212 -1.65 -3.01 15.55
N LEU A 213 -1.37 -2.29 14.47
CA LEU A 213 -0.24 -1.35 14.44
C LEU A 213 -0.54 -0.13 15.31
N ILE A 214 -1.76 0.40 15.24
CA ILE A 214 -2.20 1.54 16.06
C ILE A 214 -2.14 1.14 17.55
N GLU A 215 -2.59 -0.06 17.91
CA GLU A 215 -2.47 -0.61 19.28
C GLU A 215 -1.03 -0.63 19.76
N LYS A 216 -0.10 -1.16 18.95
CA LYS A 216 1.33 -1.18 19.29
C LYS A 216 1.92 0.21 19.51
N VAL A 217 1.54 1.17 18.64
CA VAL A 217 1.99 2.56 18.78
C VAL A 217 1.43 3.18 20.05
N TYR A 218 0.14 2.97 20.34
CA TYR A 218 -0.50 3.43 21.57
C TYR A 218 0.19 2.86 22.80
N ASP A 219 0.40 1.54 22.85
CA ASP A 219 1.05 0.87 23.98
C ASP A 219 2.48 1.39 24.21
N LYS A 220 3.23 1.65 23.12
CA LYS A 220 4.56 2.27 23.19
C LYS A 220 4.51 3.69 23.78
N ILE A 221 3.51 4.48 23.41
CA ILE A 221 3.29 5.83 23.94
C ILE A 221 2.96 5.75 25.44
N ILE A 222 2.06 4.85 25.85
CA ILE A 222 1.68 4.66 27.26
C ILE A 222 2.87 4.18 28.10
N ALA A 223 3.63 3.20 27.61
CA ALA A 223 4.83 2.72 28.26
C ALA A 223 5.86 3.85 28.45
N GLY A 224 6.10 4.65 27.40
CA GLY A 224 6.98 5.82 27.47
C GLY A 224 6.51 6.86 28.50
N GLY A 225 5.20 7.06 28.64
CA GLY A 225 4.62 7.90 29.70
C GLY A 225 4.79 7.31 31.11
N ALA A 226 4.65 5.99 31.24
CA ALA A 226 4.81 5.28 32.51
C ALA A 226 6.26 5.34 33.07
N MET A 227 7.24 5.40 32.18
CA MET A 227 8.67 5.55 32.54
C MET A 227 9.04 6.96 33.03
N LYS A 228 8.17 7.97 32.85
CA LYS A 228 8.38 9.32 33.38
C LYS A 228 8.21 9.32 34.91
N SER A 229 8.77 10.33 35.58
CA SER A 229 8.69 10.46 37.04
C SER A 229 7.95 11.73 37.46
N GLY A 230 7.52 11.75 38.74
CA GLY A 230 6.97 12.92 39.36
C GLY A 230 5.75 13.57 38.65
N ILE A 231 5.82 14.86 38.51
CA ILE A 231 4.74 15.70 37.92
C ILE A 231 4.54 15.40 36.45
N ILE A 232 5.58 15.06 35.71
CA ILE A 232 5.52 14.77 34.28
C ILE A 232 4.66 13.52 34.02
N LYS A 233 4.83 12.48 34.84
CA LYS A 233 4.00 11.26 34.76
C LYS A 233 2.54 11.56 35.05
N LYS A 234 2.25 12.33 36.10
CA LYS A 234 0.86 12.71 36.45
C LYS A 234 0.20 13.51 35.33
N LEU A 235 0.93 14.49 34.77
CA LEU A 235 0.46 15.31 33.64
C LEU A 235 0.18 14.47 32.40
N PHE A 236 1.05 13.50 32.07
CA PHE A 236 0.86 12.60 30.94
C PHE A 236 -0.43 11.80 31.09
N PHE A 237 -0.62 11.10 32.22
CA PHE A 237 -1.81 10.28 32.41
C PHE A 237 -3.11 11.11 32.57
N TRP A 238 -3.02 12.32 33.10
CA TRP A 238 -4.13 13.27 33.08
C TRP A 238 -4.55 13.62 31.65
N ALA A 239 -3.58 13.92 30.76
CA ALA A 239 -3.86 14.19 29.36
C ALA A 239 -4.45 12.96 28.65
N VAL A 240 -3.91 11.75 28.87
CA VAL A 240 -4.47 10.50 28.33
C VAL A 240 -5.91 10.29 28.77
N LYS A 241 -6.23 10.54 30.06
CA LYS A 241 -7.61 10.48 30.55
C LYS A 241 -8.53 11.46 29.83
N LYS A 242 -8.04 12.66 29.53
CA LYS A 242 -8.81 13.64 28.73
C LYS A 242 -9.04 13.18 27.30
N ALA A 243 -8.02 12.63 26.62
CA ALA A 243 -8.18 12.05 25.28
C ALA A 243 -9.24 10.95 25.26
N ASN A 244 -9.22 10.04 26.25
CA ASN A 244 -10.20 8.96 26.36
C ASN A 244 -11.65 9.45 26.59
N SER A 245 -11.85 10.70 27.02
CA SER A 245 -13.16 11.35 27.20
C SER A 245 -13.59 12.20 26.01
N TYR A 246 -12.77 12.24 24.94
CA TYR A 246 -13.11 12.95 23.72
C TYR A 246 -14.20 12.22 22.93
N TYR A 247 -15.09 12.98 22.29
CA TYR A 247 -16.03 12.50 21.28
C TYR A 247 -16.18 13.56 20.19
N GLU A 248 -16.57 13.15 19.02
CA GLU A 248 -16.73 14.02 17.87
C GLU A 248 -17.79 15.13 18.17
N GLY A 249 -17.47 16.35 17.79
CA GLY A 249 -18.31 17.53 18.07
C GLY A 249 -18.11 18.16 19.46
N LYS A 250 -17.23 17.61 20.31
CA LYS A 250 -16.89 18.23 21.58
C LYS A 250 -15.98 19.43 21.38
N GLU A 251 -16.43 20.61 21.77
CA GLU A 251 -15.58 21.80 21.82
C GLU A 251 -14.50 21.66 22.91
N GLY A 252 -13.23 21.91 22.52
CA GLY A 252 -12.10 21.86 23.43
C GLY A 252 -12.07 23.06 24.38
N GLY A 253 -12.12 22.81 25.70
CA GLY A 253 -11.97 23.85 26.74
C GLY A 253 -10.50 24.23 26.98
N LEU A 254 -10.28 25.17 27.90
CA LEU A 254 -8.93 25.63 28.30
C LEU A 254 -8.00 24.47 28.69
N MET A 255 -8.54 23.48 29.42
CA MET A 255 -7.75 22.32 29.86
C MET A 255 -7.37 21.40 28.70
N ASP A 256 -8.14 21.35 27.63
CA ASP A 256 -7.81 20.58 26.44
C ASP A 256 -6.67 21.24 25.68
N LYS A 257 -6.65 22.58 25.60
CA LYS A 257 -5.55 23.37 25.03
C LYS A 257 -4.24 23.17 25.82
N ILE A 258 -4.33 23.08 27.16
CA ILE A 258 -3.17 22.81 28.03
C ILE A 258 -2.66 21.38 27.78
N ALA A 259 -3.53 20.38 27.74
CA ALA A 259 -3.16 19.00 27.44
C ALA A 259 -2.52 18.87 26.04
N ASP A 260 -3.06 19.59 25.09
CA ASP A 260 -2.52 19.66 23.73
C ASP A 260 -1.09 20.21 23.73
N LYS A 261 -0.90 21.38 24.28
CA LYS A 261 0.43 22.05 24.29
C LYS A 261 1.50 21.25 25.04
N LEU A 262 1.15 20.61 26.15
CA LEU A 262 2.13 19.96 27.02
C LEU A 262 2.40 18.48 26.68
N VAL A 263 1.40 17.78 26.13
CA VAL A 263 1.47 16.34 25.88
C VAL A 263 1.20 15.98 24.43
N PHE A 264 0.04 16.34 23.86
CA PHE A 264 -0.34 15.84 22.54
C PHE A 264 0.50 16.42 21.41
N SER A 265 0.97 17.66 21.53
CA SER A 265 1.93 18.24 20.57
C SER A 265 3.22 17.41 20.44
N LYS A 266 3.70 16.82 21.57
CA LYS A 266 4.88 15.96 21.57
C LYS A 266 4.60 14.59 20.95
N ILE A 267 3.41 14.05 21.16
CA ILE A 267 2.96 12.80 20.52
C ILE A 267 2.87 13.02 19.01
N ARG A 268 2.22 14.11 18.56
CA ARG A 268 2.15 14.45 17.13
C ARG A 268 3.53 14.67 16.51
N ALA A 269 4.43 15.33 17.22
CA ALA A 269 5.82 15.50 16.77
C ALA A 269 6.52 14.15 16.56
N GLY A 270 6.23 13.15 17.42
CA GLY A 270 6.70 11.78 17.24
C GLY A 270 6.15 11.08 15.99
N LEU A 271 5.02 11.56 15.46
CA LEU A 271 4.40 11.12 14.21
C LEU A 271 4.72 12.09 13.04
N GLY A 272 5.79 12.87 13.13
CA GLY A 272 6.22 13.79 12.07
C GLY A 272 5.59 15.18 12.14
N GLY A 273 4.56 15.40 12.96
CA GLY A 273 3.96 16.71 13.23
C GLY A 273 2.88 17.18 12.25
N ASN A 274 2.80 16.60 11.05
CA ASN A 274 1.91 17.05 9.97
C ASN A 274 0.69 16.16 9.73
N VAL A 275 0.54 15.06 10.49
CA VAL A 275 -0.54 14.08 10.27
C VAL A 275 -1.91 14.73 10.41
N LYS A 276 -2.68 14.76 9.33
CA LYS A 276 -4.09 15.19 9.25
C LYS A 276 -5.03 14.00 9.51
N VAL A 277 -4.67 12.82 8.99
CA VAL A 277 -5.51 11.63 9.11
C VAL A 277 -4.68 10.33 9.08
N ILE A 278 -5.11 9.35 9.87
CA ILE A 278 -4.65 7.96 9.79
C ILE A 278 -5.86 7.12 9.35
N VAL A 279 -5.75 6.47 8.20
CA VAL A 279 -6.85 5.62 7.69
C VAL A 279 -6.66 4.21 8.21
N SER A 280 -7.64 3.73 8.97
CA SER A 280 -7.61 2.37 9.52
C SER A 280 -8.69 1.49 8.88
N GLY A 281 -8.30 0.26 8.53
CA GLY A 281 -9.20 -0.70 7.87
C GLY A 281 -8.75 -2.14 8.09
N SER A 282 -9.37 -3.06 7.36
CA SER A 282 -9.15 -4.52 7.41
C SER A 282 -9.64 -5.21 8.69
N ALA A 283 -9.88 -4.49 9.78
CA ALA A 283 -10.48 -4.98 11.03
C ALA A 283 -11.09 -3.81 11.82
N ALA A 284 -11.92 -4.13 12.83
CA ALA A 284 -12.51 -3.12 13.71
C ALA A 284 -11.44 -2.47 14.59
N LEU A 285 -11.40 -1.13 14.59
CA LEU A 285 -10.57 -0.35 15.51
C LEU A 285 -11.29 -0.19 16.85
N GLN A 286 -10.56 -0.38 17.96
CA GLN A 286 -11.12 -0.15 19.28
C GLN A 286 -11.53 1.33 19.46
N PRO A 287 -12.73 1.66 19.96
CA PRO A 287 -13.21 3.05 20.06
C PRO A 287 -12.28 3.99 20.82
N ARG A 288 -11.55 3.48 21.83
CA ARG A 288 -10.55 4.26 22.59
C ARG A 288 -9.34 4.72 21.75
N LEU A 289 -9.07 4.04 20.64
CA LEU A 289 -7.94 4.35 19.75
C LEU A 289 -8.35 5.25 18.58
N ALA A 290 -9.66 5.32 18.30
CA ALA A 290 -10.22 6.22 17.30
C ALA A 290 -10.42 7.65 17.85
N ARG A 291 -10.33 7.83 19.16
CA ARG A 291 -10.45 9.10 19.89
C ARG A 291 -9.10 9.78 20.07
#